data_7d6695fd6e5b99e6be48d36ab2fdc71b
#
_entry.id   7d6695fd6e5b99e6be48d36ab2fdc71b
#
_cell.length_a   1.000
_cell.length_b   1.000
_cell.length_c   1.000
_cell.angle_alpha   90.00
_cell.angle_beta   90.00
_cell.angle_gamma   90.00
#
_symmetry.space_group_name_H-M   'P 1'
#
loop_
_entity.id
_entity.type
_entity.pdbx_description
1 polymer ?
#
loop_
_entity_poly.entity_id
_entity_poly.type
_entity_poly.pdbx_seq_one_letter_code
_entity_poly.pdbx_strand_id
1 'polypeptide(L)' 'MSEFLKPTIRINFESDEGNIFHILAGASRAMRIFKLPGYNEKITEMKNRVISSQDYDEALKIIKEYVNILAEENWI' A
#
# COMPACT_ATOMS: atom_id res chain seq x y z
N MET A 1 -9.14 15.71 -15.43
CA MET A 1 -8.75 15.37 -14.90
C MET A 1 -8.81 14.43 -14.36
N SER A 2 -8.63 13.73 -14.27
CA SER A 2 -8.79 12.82 -13.83
C SER A 2 -8.02 12.35 -13.08
N GLU A 3 -7.99 12.38 -12.27
CA GLU A 3 -7.28 11.95 -11.54
C GLU A 3 -7.55 10.85 -11.01
N PHE A 4 -6.85 9.89 -10.81
CA PHE A 4 -7.06 8.85 -10.13
C PHE A 4 -6.99 9.14 -8.78
N LEU A 5 -7.95 8.99 -7.91
CA LEU A 5 -7.93 9.07 -6.52
C LEU A 5 -7.51 7.74 -6.00
N LYS A 6 -6.41 7.67 -5.34
CA LYS A 6 -5.96 6.46 -4.70
C LYS A 6 -6.23 6.55 -3.22
N PRO A 7 -6.56 5.43 -2.57
CA PRO A 7 -6.68 5.44 -1.12
C PRO A 7 -5.36 5.77 -0.48
N THR A 8 -5.41 6.36 0.70
CA THR A 8 -4.20 6.75 1.42
C THR A 8 -4.13 5.99 2.72
N ILE A 9 -2.96 5.47 3.04
CA ILE A 9 -2.75 4.79 4.31
C ILE A 9 -1.61 5.48 5.03
N ARG A 10 -1.63 5.39 6.37
CA ARG A 10 -0.58 5.96 7.18
C ARG A 10 0.18 4.84 7.83
N ILE A 11 1.49 4.93 7.76
CA ILE A 11 2.35 3.88 8.29
C ILE A 11 3.38 4.48 9.22
N ASN A 12 3.50 3.91 10.40
CA ASN A 12 4.56 4.30 11.31
C ASN A 12 5.73 3.36 11.05
N PHE A 13 6.69 3.82 10.28
CA PHE A 13 7.80 2.99 9.87
C PHE A 13 8.75 2.62 11.01
N GLU A 14 8.60 3.27 12.16
CA GLU A 14 9.47 2.96 13.28
C GLU A 14 8.88 1.85 14.16
N SER A 15 7.69 1.40 13.86
CA SER A 15 7.07 0.34 14.62
C SER A 15 6.92 -0.88 13.73
N ASP A 16 6.24 -1.89 14.25
CA ASP A 16 5.98 -3.09 13.46
C ASP A 16 5.15 -2.80 12.24
N GLU A 17 4.48 -1.65 12.22
CA GLU A 17 3.68 -1.29 11.06
C GLU A 17 4.54 -1.09 9.81
N GLY A 18 5.85 -0.90 9.98
CA GLY A 18 6.73 -0.77 8.84
C GLY A 18 7.04 -2.08 8.15
N ASN A 19 6.58 -3.21 8.71
CA ASN A 19 6.77 -4.50 8.08
C ASN A 19 6.05 -4.51 6.75
N ILE A 20 6.70 -5.02 5.70
CA ILE A 20 6.12 -4.96 4.35
C ILE A 20 4.80 -5.71 4.27
N PHE A 21 4.63 -6.79 5.02
CA PHE A 21 3.38 -7.53 4.97
C PHE A 21 2.26 -6.77 5.66
N HIS A 22 2.60 -6.00 6.69
CA HIS A 22 1.62 -5.16 7.35
C HIS A 22 1.17 -4.05 6.41
N ILE A 23 2.11 -3.45 5.69
CA ILE A 23 1.80 -2.41 4.73
C ILE A 23 0.94 -2.97 3.61
N LEU A 24 1.29 -4.16 3.13
CA LEU A 24 0.53 -4.80 2.07
C LEU A 24 -0.90 -5.08 2.51
N ALA A 25 -1.07 -5.55 3.74
CA ALA A 25 -2.40 -5.83 4.26
C ALA A 25 -3.21 -4.54 4.38
N GLY A 26 -2.56 -3.47 4.86
CA GLY A 26 -3.23 -2.19 4.99
C GLY A 26 -3.65 -1.63 3.64
N ALA A 27 -2.76 -1.75 2.65
CA ALA A 27 -3.05 -1.29 1.30
C ALA A 27 -4.23 -2.07 0.71
N SER A 28 -4.23 -3.39 0.90
CA SER A 28 -5.30 -4.22 0.38
C SER A 28 -6.63 -3.84 1.01
N ARG A 29 -6.63 -3.61 2.32
CA ARG A 29 -7.84 -3.22 3.01
C ARG A 29 -8.35 -1.87 2.50
N ALA A 30 -7.43 -0.92 2.34
CA ALA A 30 -7.82 0.41 1.88
C ALA A 30 -8.41 0.35 0.48
N MET A 31 -7.83 -0.46 -0.39
CA MET A 31 -8.35 -0.60 -1.75
C MET A 31 -9.74 -1.22 -1.73
N ARG A 32 -9.96 -2.17 -0.81
CA ARG A 32 -11.25 -2.82 -0.71
C ARG A 32 -12.32 -1.85 -0.20
N ILE A 33 -11.94 -1.01 0.77
CA ILE A 33 -12.88 -0.03 1.32
C ILE A 33 -13.18 1.04 0.29
N PHE A 34 -12.16 1.46 -0.46
CA PHE A 34 -12.31 2.51 -1.46
C PHE A 34 -13.14 2.04 -2.65
N LYS A 35 -13.16 0.74 -2.89
CA LYS A 35 -14.01 0.15 -3.92
C LYS A 35 -13.80 0.71 -5.31
N LEU A 36 -12.55 0.89 -5.67
CA LEU A 36 -12.25 1.26 -7.02
C LEU A 36 -12.67 0.15 -7.97
N PRO A 37 -13.09 0.45 -9.18
CA PRO A 37 -13.44 -0.59 -10.14
C PRO A 37 -12.27 -1.54 -10.34
N GLY A 38 -12.53 -2.82 -10.26
CA GLY A 38 -11.50 -3.83 -10.44
C GLY A 38 -10.57 -3.97 -9.26
N TYR A 39 -10.99 -3.55 -8.08
CA TYR A 39 -10.08 -3.56 -6.95
C TYR A 39 -9.62 -4.96 -6.56
N ASN A 40 -10.45 -5.97 -6.73
CA ASN A 40 -10.02 -7.32 -6.39
C ASN A 40 -8.87 -7.77 -7.26
N GLU A 41 -8.94 -7.48 -8.54
CA GLU A 41 -7.87 -7.84 -9.45
C GLU A 41 -6.62 -7.06 -9.17
N LYS A 42 -6.78 -5.79 -8.84
CA LYS A 42 -5.63 -4.95 -8.54
C LYS A 42 -4.95 -5.39 -7.26
N ILE A 43 -5.72 -5.79 -6.26
CA ILE A 43 -5.16 -6.28 -5.02
C ILE A 43 -4.35 -7.54 -5.27
N THR A 44 -4.89 -8.46 -6.06
CA THR A 44 -4.17 -9.69 -6.38
C THR A 44 -2.89 -9.39 -7.13
N GLU A 45 -2.98 -8.47 -8.09
CA GLU A 45 -1.81 -8.10 -8.87
C GLU A 45 -0.75 -7.48 -7.96
N MET A 46 -1.16 -6.58 -7.08
CA MET A 46 -0.23 -5.94 -6.18
C MET A 46 0.46 -6.98 -5.29
N LYS A 47 -0.31 -7.90 -4.73
CA LYS A 47 0.26 -8.93 -3.87
C LYS A 47 1.27 -9.78 -4.60
N ASN A 48 0.94 -10.17 -5.82
CA ASN A 48 1.85 -10.99 -6.60
C ASN A 48 3.14 -10.25 -6.94
N ARG A 49 3.03 -8.99 -7.26
CA ARG A 49 4.20 -8.19 -7.58
C ARG A 49 5.08 -8.00 -6.34
N VAL A 50 4.46 -7.78 -5.18
CA VAL A 50 5.21 -7.58 -3.95
C VAL A 50 5.94 -8.87 -3.57
N ILE A 51 5.28 -10.00 -3.71
CA ILE A 51 5.90 -11.27 -3.39
C ILE A 51 7.09 -11.53 -4.30
N SER A 52 7.01 -11.07 -5.54
CA SER A 52 8.08 -11.26 -6.49
C SER A 52 9.17 -10.21 -6.41
N SER A 53 8.99 -9.20 -5.56
CA SER A 53 9.97 -8.14 -5.45
C SER A 53 11.24 -8.65 -4.78
N GLN A 54 12.34 -7.94 -5.01
CA GLN A 54 13.61 -8.41 -4.52
C GLN A 54 13.99 -7.85 -3.18
N ASP A 55 13.46 -6.71 -2.80
CA ASP A 55 13.79 -6.13 -1.52
C ASP A 55 12.66 -5.24 -1.06
N TYR A 56 12.84 -4.69 0.13
CA TYR A 56 11.82 -3.87 0.78
C TYR A 56 11.50 -2.62 -0.04
N ASP A 57 12.53 -1.98 -0.55
CA ASP A 57 12.32 -0.74 -1.30
C ASP A 57 11.52 -0.99 -2.55
N GLU A 58 11.79 -2.07 -3.23
CA GLU A 58 11.05 -2.39 -4.44
C GLU A 58 9.60 -2.71 -4.10
N ALA A 59 9.40 -3.49 -3.05
CA ALA A 59 8.05 -3.83 -2.62
C ALA A 59 7.26 -2.58 -2.27
N LEU A 60 7.90 -1.65 -1.57
CA LEU A 60 7.25 -0.42 -1.17
C LEU A 60 6.88 0.42 -2.39
N LYS A 61 7.74 0.48 -3.39
CA LYS A 61 7.44 1.22 -4.60
C LYS A 61 6.24 0.62 -5.32
N ILE A 62 6.15 -0.70 -5.32
CA ILE A 62 5.01 -1.36 -5.97
C ILE A 62 3.73 -0.98 -5.26
N ILE A 63 3.72 -1.02 -3.93
CA ILE A 63 2.52 -0.68 -3.18
C ILE A 63 2.12 0.76 -3.44
N LYS A 64 3.10 1.65 -3.57
CA LYS A 64 2.80 3.06 -3.82
C LYS A 64 2.15 3.31 -5.16
N GLU A 65 2.22 2.35 -6.07
CA GLU A 65 1.51 2.51 -7.33
C GLU A 65 0.01 2.37 -7.14
N TYR A 66 -0.40 1.72 -6.07
CA TYR A 66 -1.82 1.43 -5.85
C TYR A 66 -2.44 2.28 -4.75
N VAL A 67 -1.64 2.70 -3.78
CA VAL A 67 -2.15 3.53 -2.69
C VAL A 67 -1.11 4.59 -2.35
N ASN A 68 -1.56 5.66 -1.72
CA ASN A 68 -0.64 6.67 -1.22
C ASN A 68 -0.22 6.26 0.18
N ILE A 69 1.05 6.35 0.48
CA ILE A 69 1.57 5.99 1.78
C ILE A 69 2.11 7.25 2.44
N LEU A 70 1.60 7.56 3.62
CA LEU A 70 2.09 8.68 4.39
C LEU A 70 2.82 8.15 5.60
N ALA A 71 4.03 8.61 5.80
CA ALA A 71 4.79 8.22 6.97
C ALA A 71 4.22 8.96 8.16
N GLU A 72 3.90 8.19 9.19
CA GLU A 72 3.35 8.79 10.38
C GLU A 72 4.49 9.08 11.31
N GLU A 73 4.67 10.31 11.68
CA GLU A 73 5.73 10.66 12.56
C GLU A 73 5.17 10.96 13.90
N ASN A 74 5.93 10.54 14.94
CA ASN A 74 5.50 10.75 16.22
C ASN A 74 6.08 12.02 16.71
N TRP A 75 5.36 13.06 16.71
CA TRP A 75 5.82 14.31 17.23
C TRP A 75 5.39 14.41 18.62
N ILE A 76 6.22 14.78 19.45
CA ILE A 76 5.85 14.91 20.83
C ILE A 76 5.92 16.32 21.27
#